data_3b2ef2884ef2933b5a24d62d662a5aa6
#
_entry.id   3b2ef2884ef2933b5a24d62d662a5aa6
#
_cell.length_a   1.000
_cell.length_b   1.000
_cell.length_c   1.000
_cell.angle_alpha   90.00
_cell.angle_beta   90.00
_cell.angle_gamma   90.00
#
_symmetry.space_group_name_H-M   'P 1'
#
loop_
_entity.id
_entity.type
_entity.pdbx_description
1 polymer ?
#
loop_
_entity_poly.entity_id
_entity_poly.type
_entity_poly.pdbx_seq_one_letter_code
_entity_poly.pdbx_strand_id
1 'polypeptide(L)'
;MPPRRYNPDTRRDELLERINLDIPGAVAQALREDLGGTVDANTDITAKLLPENSRSHATVITRENGVFCGKRWVDEVFIQLAGDDVTIIWHVDDGDVINANQPLFELEGPSRVLLTGERTALNFVQTLSGVASKVRHYVELLEGTNTQLLDTRKTLPGLRSALKYAVLCGGGANHRLGLSDAFLIKENHIIASVSVRQAVEKASWLKPDAAEEVEVEHQEEVEEALTAGAEHNMQEH
;
A
#
# COMPACT_ATOMS: atom_id res chain seq x y z
N MET A 1 -0.49 -2.10 32.20
CA MET A 1 -1.31 -2.41 31.01
C MET A 1 -0.72 -3.66 30.41
N PRO A 2 -1.50 -4.62 29.91
CA PRO A 2 -0.91 -5.71 29.15
C PRO A 2 -0.20 -5.11 27.94
N PRO A 3 0.94 -5.67 27.51
CA PRO A 3 1.66 -5.20 26.35
C PRO A 3 0.71 -5.17 25.14
N ARG A 4 0.87 -4.18 24.27
CA ARG A 4 0.12 -4.12 23.00
C ARG A 4 0.63 -5.25 22.12
N ARG A 5 -0.07 -6.35 22.15
CA ARG A 5 0.16 -7.43 21.18
C ARG A 5 0.02 -6.89 19.77
N TYR A 6 0.85 -7.38 18.86
CA TYR A 6 0.65 -7.17 17.44
C TYR A 6 -0.83 -7.39 17.11
N ASN A 7 -1.51 -6.32 16.70
CA ASN A 7 -2.90 -6.37 16.33
C ASN A 7 -3.01 -5.96 14.85
N PRO A 8 -3.36 -6.90 13.97
CA PRO A 8 -3.53 -6.61 12.53
C PRO A 8 -4.53 -5.49 12.27
N ASP A 9 -5.60 -5.38 13.06
CA ASP A 9 -6.63 -4.33 12.90
C ASP A 9 -6.05 -2.94 13.21
N THR A 10 -5.25 -2.82 14.28
CA THR A 10 -4.58 -1.54 14.58
C THR A 10 -3.62 -1.13 13.46
N ARG A 11 -2.87 -2.07 12.90
CA ARG A 11 -1.98 -1.81 11.75
C ARG A 11 -2.73 -1.36 10.51
N ARG A 12 -3.87 -1.98 10.25
CA ARG A 12 -4.77 -1.60 9.17
C ARG A 12 -5.25 -0.16 9.33
N ASP A 13 -5.73 0.21 10.52
CA ASP A 13 -6.26 1.55 10.78
C ASP A 13 -5.17 2.61 10.64
N GLU A 14 -3.98 2.39 11.22
CA GLU A 14 -2.81 3.26 11.07
C GLU A 14 -2.41 3.44 9.59
N LEU A 15 -2.46 2.37 8.79
CA LEU A 15 -2.18 2.45 7.36
C LEU A 15 -3.24 3.26 6.62
N LEU A 16 -4.53 3.06 6.92
CA LEU A 16 -5.62 3.80 6.28
C LEU A 16 -5.56 5.30 6.57
N GLU A 17 -5.19 5.69 7.80
CA GLU A 17 -4.93 7.10 8.13
C GLU A 17 -3.74 7.64 7.34
N ARG A 18 -2.64 6.91 7.28
CA ARG A 18 -1.43 7.33 6.57
C ARG A 18 -1.67 7.50 5.06
N ILE A 19 -2.44 6.61 4.45
CA ILE A 19 -2.78 6.70 3.02
C ILE A 19 -3.49 8.01 2.71
N ASN A 20 -4.40 8.47 3.57
CA ASN A 20 -5.08 9.75 3.38
C ASN A 20 -4.11 10.93 3.26
N LEU A 21 -2.97 10.84 3.97
CA LEU A 21 -1.94 11.88 3.93
C LEU A 21 -0.98 11.70 2.75
N ASP A 22 -0.71 10.47 2.35
CA ASP A 22 0.32 10.15 1.35
C ASP A 22 -0.20 10.27 -0.10
N ILE A 23 -1.48 9.96 -0.36
CA ILE A 23 -2.06 9.93 -1.72
C ILE A 23 -1.89 11.26 -2.45
N PRO A 24 -2.25 12.43 -1.88
CA PRO A 24 -2.14 13.69 -2.62
C PRO A 24 -0.72 13.99 -3.08
N GLY A 25 0.27 13.74 -2.22
CA GLY A 25 1.68 13.93 -2.53
C GLY A 25 2.20 12.97 -3.60
N ALA A 26 1.81 11.69 -3.52
CA ALA A 26 2.21 10.66 -4.47
C ALA A 26 1.62 10.92 -5.87
N VAL A 27 0.36 11.29 -5.93
CA VAL A 27 -0.32 11.64 -7.19
C VAL A 27 0.28 12.90 -7.80
N ALA A 28 0.49 13.96 -7.01
CA ALA A 28 1.13 15.17 -7.49
C ALA A 28 2.53 14.90 -8.07
N GLN A 29 3.30 14.00 -7.43
CA GLN A 29 4.63 13.61 -7.94
C GLN A 29 4.52 12.90 -9.29
N ALA A 30 3.61 11.94 -9.43
CA ALA A 30 3.40 11.20 -10.66
C ALA A 30 2.91 12.12 -11.81
N LEU A 31 2.00 13.03 -11.51
CA LEU A 31 1.55 14.02 -12.50
C LEU A 31 2.67 14.96 -12.94
N ARG A 32 3.57 15.38 -12.03
CA ARG A 32 4.72 16.21 -12.37
C ARG A 32 5.71 15.50 -13.29
N GLU A 33 5.85 14.20 -13.20
CA GLU A 33 6.69 13.41 -14.11
C GLU A 33 6.23 13.54 -15.56
N ASP A 34 4.91 13.49 -15.79
CA ASP A 34 4.32 13.60 -17.13
C ASP A 34 4.21 15.07 -17.60
N LEU A 35 3.98 16.02 -16.71
CA LEU A 35 3.62 17.40 -17.02
C LEU A 35 4.80 18.39 -16.89
N GLY A 36 6.04 17.89 -16.88
CA GLY A 36 7.22 18.73 -16.89
C GLY A 36 7.46 19.53 -15.59
N GLY A 37 7.09 18.94 -14.43
CA GLY A 37 7.33 19.49 -13.10
C GLY A 37 6.15 20.29 -12.52
N THR A 38 5.04 20.41 -13.22
CA THR A 38 3.81 21.07 -12.76
C THR A 38 2.65 20.09 -12.62
N VAL A 39 1.55 20.53 -12.03
CA VAL A 39 0.27 19.80 -12.04
C VAL A 39 -0.75 20.64 -12.83
N ASP A 40 -0.44 20.88 -14.11
CA ASP A 40 -1.29 21.70 -14.99
C ASP A 40 -1.54 20.94 -16.31
N ALA A 41 -2.77 20.50 -16.49
CA ALA A 41 -3.22 19.78 -17.71
C ALA A 41 -2.96 20.60 -19.01
N ASN A 42 -2.86 21.92 -18.91
CA ASN A 42 -2.54 22.77 -20.07
C ASN A 42 -1.10 22.62 -20.57
N THR A 43 -0.23 21.92 -19.85
CA THR A 43 1.13 21.62 -20.33
C THR A 43 1.17 20.43 -21.28
N ASP A 44 0.12 19.60 -21.33
CA ASP A 44 -0.01 18.50 -22.30
C ASP A 44 -0.24 19.05 -23.72
N ILE A 45 0.82 19.03 -24.50
CA ILE A 45 0.80 19.56 -25.87
C ILE A 45 -0.07 18.72 -26.82
N THR A 46 -0.16 17.41 -26.59
CA THR A 46 -0.95 16.49 -27.42
C THR A 46 -2.45 16.67 -27.16
N ALA A 47 -2.83 16.83 -25.91
CA ALA A 47 -4.24 17.11 -25.56
C ALA A 47 -4.77 18.40 -26.22
N LYS A 48 -3.90 19.38 -26.50
CA LYS A 48 -4.28 20.63 -27.21
C LYS A 48 -4.74 20.43 -28.66
N LEU A 49 -4.51 19.26 -29.24
CA LEU A 49 -5.09 18.91 -30.55
C LEU A 49 -6.62 18.79 -30.52
N LEU A 50 -7.19 18.54 -29.33
CA LEU A 50 -8.63 18.51 -29.13
C LEU A 50 -9.19 19.92 -28.93
N PRO A 51 -10.45 20.18 -29.35
CA PRO A 51 -11.12 21.43 -29.04
C PRO A 51 -11.16 21.69 -27.54
N GLU A 52 -10.95 22.96 -27.13
CA GLU A 52 -10.87 23.33 -25.71
C GLU A 52 -12.14 22.98 -24.93
N ASN A 53 -13.30 23.19 -25.52
CA ASN A 53 -14.59 22.95 -24.88
C ASN A 53 -15.15 21.54 -25.14
N SER A 54 -14.33 20.60 -25.66
CA SER A 54 -14.79 19.23 -25.89
C SER A 54 -14.93 18.48 -24.58
N ARG A 55 -16.01 17.71 -24.47
CA ARG A 55 -16.25 16.77 -23.37
C ARG A 55 -16.32 15.36 -23.94
N SER A 56 -15.85 14.40 -23.15
CA SER A 56 -15.83 13.00 -23.53
C SER A 56 -16.32 12.13 -22.41
N HIS A 57 -16.77 10.95 -22.78
CA HIS A 57 -17.04 9.82 -21.89
C HIS A 57 -16.05 8.70 -22.23
N ALA A 58 -15.45 8.09 -21.22
CA ALA A 58 -14.52 6.99 -21.38
C ALA A 58 -14.85 5.87 -20.38
N THR A 59 -14.68 4.63 -20.83
CA THR A 59 -14.86 3.45 -19.96
C THR A 59 -13.53 2.72 -19.84
N VAL A 60 -13.11 2.46 -18.61
CA VAL A 60 -11.92 1.66 -18.30
C VAL A 60 -12.35 0.23 -18.00
N ILE A 61 -11.76 -0.72 -18.71
CA ILE A 61 -12.01 -2.15 -18.55
C ILE A 61 -10.72 -2.88 -18.19
N THR A 62 -10.84 -4.01 -17.47
CA THR A 62 -9.70 -4.92 -17.32
C THR A 62 -9.64 -5.92 -18.47
N ARG A 63 -8.42 -6.38 -18.82
CA ARG A 63 -8.19 -7.45 -19.81
C ARG A 63 -7.96 -8.81 -19.13
N GLU A 64 -7.72 -8.80 -17.83
CA GLU A 64 -7.33 -9.98 -17.05
C GLU A 64 -8.20 -10.11 -15.81
N ASN A 65 -8.27 -11.34 -15.27
CA ASN A 65 -8.83 -11.59 -13.97
C ASN A 65 -7.87 -11.12 -12.89
N GLY A 66 -8.38 -10.69 -11.73
CA GLY A 66 -7.53 -10.27 -10.63
C GLY A 66 -8.31 -9.66 -9.48
N VAL A 67 -7.61 -8.84 -8.70
CA VAL A 67 -8.18 -8.04 -7.61
C VAL A 67 -7.94 -6.58 -7.90
N PHE A 68 -8.99 -5.78 -7.88
CA PHE A 68 -8.89 -4.34 -8.12
C PHE A 68 -8.29 -3.62 -6.91
N CYS A 69 -7.40 -2.68 -7.17
CA CYS A 69 -6.87 -1.74 -6.18
C CYS A 69 -6.39 -0.46 -6.84
N GLY A 70 -6.74 0.69 -6.28
CA GLY A 70 -6.26 1.99 -6.75
C GLY A 70 -7.34 3.06 -6.92
N LYS A 71 -8.58 2.80 -6.49
CA LYS A 71 -9.71 3.73 -6.59
C LYS A 71 -9.35 5.14 -6.12
N ARG A 72 -8.81 5.27 -4.92
CA ARG A 72 -8.49 6.55 -4.29
C ARG A 72 -7.40 7.34 -5.03
N TRP A 73 -6.48 6.65 -5.70
CA TRP A 73 -5.44 7.30 -6.52
C TRP A 73 -6.02 7.85 -7.82
N VAL A 74 -6.96 7.12 -8.44
CA VAL A 74 -7.68 7.60 -9.63
C VAL A 74 -8.50 8.82 -9.29
N ASP A 75 -9.27 8.79 -8.21
CA ASP A 75 -10.06 9.93 -7.73
C ASP A 75 -9.15 11.17 -7.57
N GLU A 76 -8.02 11.01 -6.89
CA GLU A 76 -7.07 12.09 -6.63
C GLU A 76 -6.41 12.63 -7.90
N VAL A 77 -6.11 11.79 -8.90
CA VAL A 77 -5.57 12.23 -10.19
C VAL A 77 -6.51 13.26 -10.84
N PHE A 78 -7.79 12.95 -10.93
CA PHE A 78 -8.75 13.84 -11.58
C PHE A 78 -9.15 15.02 -10.71
N ILE A 79 -9.16 14.89 -9.39
CA ILE A 79 -9.32 16.01 -8.47
C ILE A 79 -8.19 17.04 -8.67
N GLN A 80 -6.94 16.60 -8.76
CA GLN A 80 -5.80 17.52 -8.95
C GLN A 80 -5.79 18.19 -10.33
N LEU A 81 -6.26 17.49 -11.37
CA LEU A 81 -6.26 18.03 -12.74
C LEU A 81 -7.43 18.96 -13.02
N ALA A 82 -8.61 18.72 -12.46
CA ALA A 82 -9.83 19.44 -12.83
C ALA A 82 -10.85 19.64 -11.70
N GLY A 83 -10.54 19.26 -10.47
CA GLY A 83 -11.50 19.37 -9.37
C GLY A 83 -12.80 18.62 -9.66
N ASP A 84 -13.94 19.32 -9.56
CA ASP A 84 -15.27 18.72 -9.73
C ASP A 84 -15.72 18.62 -11.21
N ASP A 85 -14.87 19.00 -12.18
CA ASP A 85 -15.23 18.99 -13.60
C ASP A 85 -15.19 17.58 -14.23
N VAL A 86 -14.60 16.61 -13.54
CA VAL A 86 -14.59 15.20 -13.93
C VAL A 86 -15.45 14.40 -12.98
N THR A 87 -16.43 13.67 -13.54
CA THR A 87 -17.24 12.71 -12.82
C THR A 87 -16.69 11.31 -13.04
N ILE A 88 -16.54 10.54 -11.95
CA ILE A 88 -16.11 9.14 -12.01
C ILE A 88 -17.26 8.26 -11.53
N ILE A 89 -17.69 7.31 -12.35
CA ILE A 89 -18.69 6.31 -11.99
C ILE A 89 -17.99 4.99 -11.77
N TRP A 90 -17.92 4.55 -10.51
CA TRP A 90 -17.25 3.33 -10.11
C TRP A 90 -18.17 2.11 -10.22
N HIS A 91 -17.66 1.01 -10.79
CA HIS A 91 -18.32 -0.30 -10.86
C HIS A 91 -17.68 -1.33 -9.95
N VAL A 92 -16.55 -0.98 -9.32
CA VAL A 92 -15.77 -1.84 -8.42
C VAL A 92 -15.25 -1.03 -7.25
N ASP A 93 -14.96 -1.71 -6.15
CA ASP A 93 -14.24 -1.17 -5.00
C ASP A 93 -12.89 -1.85 -4.82
N ASP A 94 -11.98 -1.21 -4.07
CA ASP A 94 -10.68 -1.79 -3.74
C ASP A 94 -10.86 -3.11 -2.96
N GLY A 95 -10.22 -4.18 -3.46
CA GLY A 95 -10.33 -5.54 -2.93
C GLY A 95 -11.32 -6.44 -3.68
N ASP A 96 -12.13 -5.90 -4.57
CA ASP A 96 -13.05 -6.68 -5.38
C ASP A 96 -12.31 -7.60 -6.36
N VAL A 97 -12.83 -8.82 -6.51
CA VAL A 97 -12.40 -9.72 -7.58
C VAL A 97 -12.98 -9.22 -8.90
N ILE A 98 -12.13 -9.07 -9.89
CA ILE A 98 -12.48 -8.60 -11.24
C ILE A 98 -12.23 -9.68 -12.29
N ASN A 99 -13.07 -9.66 -13.33
CA ASN A 99 -13.00 -10.62 -14.43
C ASN A 99 -12.61 -9.92 -15.74
N ALA A 100 -11.95 -10.65 -16.64
CA ALA A 100 -11.56 -10.14 -17.95
C ALA A 100 -12.74 -9.51 -18.70
N ASN A 101 -12.51 -8.34 -19.28
CA ASN A 101 -13.46 -7.49 -19.99
C ASN A 101 -14.54 -6.82 -19.12
N GLN A 102 -14.41 -6.90 -17.79
CA GLN A 102 -15.31 -6.20 -16.87
C GLN A 102 -15.01 -4.69 -16.89
N PRO A 103 -16.04 -3.80 -16.96
CA PRO A 103 -15.89 -2.39 -16.69
C PRO A 103 -15.47 -2.17 -15.23
N LEU A 104 -14.48 -1.29 -15.02
CA LEU A 104 -13.99 -0.92 -13.69
C LEU A 104 -14.59 0.43 -13.27
N PHE A 105 -14.53 1.41 -14.15
CA PHE A 105 -15.10 2.73 -13.94
C PHE A 105 -15.29 3.47 -15.26
N GLU A 106 -16.11 4.50 -15.21
CA GLU A 106 -16.34 5.42 -16.30
C GLU A 106 -15.93 6.84 -15.90
N LEU A 107 -15.48 7.60 -16.88
CA LEU A 107 -15.05 8.98 -16.72
C LEU A 107 -15.88 9.86 -17.63
N GLU A 108 -16.40 10.96 -17.11
CA GLU A 108 -17.06 11.99 -17.89
C GLU A 108 -16.47 13.37 -17.54
N GLY A 109 -15.99 14.11 -18.53
CA GLY A 109 -15.37 15.41 -18.28
C GLY A 109 -14.74 16.06 -19.51
N PRO A 110 -13.94 17.13 -19.30
CA PRO A 110 -13.21 17.78 -20.38
C PRO A 110 -12.26 16.80 -21.07
N SER A 111 -12.39 16.65 -22.38
CA SER A 111 -11.65 15.64 -23.15
C SER A 111 -10.13 15.73 -22.97
N ARG A 112 -9.59 16.94 -22.89
CA ARG A 112 -8.16 17.19 -22.66
C ARG A 112 -7.71 16.65 -21.32
N VAL A 113 -8.48 16.89 -20.25
CA VAL A 113 -8.17 16.43 -18.89
C VAL A 113 -8.22 14.91 -18.81
N LEU A 114 -9.24 14.27 -19.40
CA LEU A 114 -9.35 12.81 -19.39
C LEU A 114 -8.13 12.16 -20.03
N LEU A 115 -7.67 12.66 -21.18
CA LEU A 115 -6.47 12.15 -21.85
C LEU A 115 -5.19 12.39 -21.03
N THR A 116 -5.06 13.57 -20.46
CA THR A 116 -3.87 13.93 -19.65
C THR A 116 -3.76 13.06 -18.40
N GLY A 117 -4.88 12.79 -17.72
CA GLY A 117 -4.88 12.01 -16.46
C GLY A 117 -4.84 10.49 -16.66
N GLU A 118 -5.22 9.99 -17.84
CA GLU A 118 -5.40 8.56 -18.10
C GLU A 118 -4.18 7.73 -17.72
N ARG A 119 -3.00 8.09 -18.23
CA ARG A 119 -1.79 7.27 -18.02
C ARG A 119 -1.40 7.19 -16.56
N THR A 120 -1.38 8.31 -15.85
CA THR A 120 -1.08 8.34 -14.41
C THR A 120 -2.10 7.53 -13.60
N ALA A 121 -3.39 7.68 -13.88
CA ALA A 121 -4.45 6.90 -13.23
C ALA A 121 -4.27 5.39 -13.46
N LEU A 122 -4.06 4.96 -14.71
CA LEU A 122 -3.86 3.57 -15.06
C LEU A 122 -2.56 2.99 -14.48
N ASN A 123 -1.49 3.78 -14.37
CA ASN A 123 -0.25 3.32 -13.74
C ASN A 123 -0.47 2.95 -12.27
N PHE A 124 -1.22 3.73 -11.51
CA PHE A 124 -1.58 3.37 -10.14
C PHE A 124 -2.45 2.12 -10.10
N VAL A 125 -3.53 2.07 -10.87
CA VAL A 125 -4.44 0.91 -10.90
C VAL A 125 -3.69 -0.38 -11.28
N GLN A 126 -2.89 -0.35 -12.34
CA GLN A 126 -2.17 -1.52 -12.81
C GLN A 126 -1.13 -2.01 -11.79
N THR A 127 -0.36 -1.08 -11.19
CA THR A 127 0.65 -1.42 -10.19
C THR A 127 0.01 -2.01 -8.94
N LEU A 128 -1.02 -1.35 -8.41
CA LEU A 128 -1.63 -1.76 -7.15
C LEU A 128 -2.50 -3.02 -7.31
N SER A 129 -3.28 -3.11 -8.40
CA SER A 129 -4.08 -4.31 -8.70
C SER A 129 -3.18 -5.52 -9.00
N GLY A 130 -2.02 -5.32 -9.64
CA GLY A 130 -1.04 -6.38 -9.85
C GLY A 130 -0.52 -6.95 -8.53
N VAL A 131 -0.20 -6.10 -7.56
CA VAL A 131 0.21 -6.54 -6.22
C VAL A 131 -0.95 -7.24 -5.49
N ALA A 132 -2.14 -6.63 -5.47
CA ALA A 132 -3.32 -7.20 -4.81
C ALA A 132 -3.67 -8.59 -5.38
N SER A 133 -3.64 -8.74 -6.71
CA SER A 133 -3.90 -10.02 -7.39
C SER A 133 -2.85 -11.08 -7.05
N LYS A 134 -1.56 -10.70 -6.99
CA LYS A 134 -0.49 -11.62 -6.61
C LYS A 134 -0.63 -12.06 -5.15
N VAL A 135 -0.97 -11.14 -4.26
CA VAL A 135 -1.22 -11.44 -2.85
C VAL A 135 -2.41 -12.39 -2.70
N ARG A 136 -3.52 -12.14 -3.39
CA ARG A 136 -4.70 -13.01 -3.39
C ARG A 136 -4.33 -14.45 -3.76
N HIS A 137 -3.54 -14.63 -4.79
CA HIS A 137 -3.07 -15.95 -5.19
C HIS A 137 -2.34 -16.69 -4.06
N TYR A 138 -1.46 -16.00 -3.29
CA TYR A 138 -0.78 -16.63 -2.15
C TYR A 138 -1.72 -16.84 -0.95
N VAL A 139 -2.65 -15.94 -0.70
CA VAL A 139 -3.64 -16.07 0.38
C VAL A 139 -4.52 -17.30 0.15
N GLU A 140 -4.95 -17.54 -1.09
CA GLU A 140 -5.73 -18.73 -1.46
C GLU A 140 -4.99 -20.05 -1.18
N LEU A 141 -3.66 -20.06 -1.33
CA LEU A 141 -2.84 -21.24 -0.99
C LEU A 141 -2.77 -21.50 0.52
N LEU A 142 -3.08 -20.52 1.35
CA LEU A 142 -3.09 -20.62 2.81
C LEU A 142 -4.48 -20.96 3.37
N GLU A 143 -5.50 -21.06 2.53
CA GLU A 143 -6.86 -21.39 2.96
C GLU A 143 -6.90 -22.72 3.73
N GLY A 144 -7.66 -22.74 4.81
CA GLY A 144 -7.77 -23.89 5.70
C GLY A 144 -6.63 -24.03 6.72
N THR A 145 -5.69 -23.09 6.74
CA THR A 145 -4.63 -23.00 7.77
C THR A 145 -4.85 -21.77 8.68
N ASN A 146 -4.09 -21.69 9.78
CA ASN A 146 -4.03 -20.50 10.64
C ASN A 146 -2.92 -19.53 10.24
N THR A 147 -2.30 -19.73 9.07
CA THR A 147 -1.19 -18.92 8.59
C THR A 147 -1.69 -17.67 7.90
N GLN A 148 -1.04 -16.52 8.14
CA GLN A 148 -1.30 -15.26 7.48
C GLN A 148 -0.11 -14.86 6.61
N LEU A 149 -0.40 -14.28 5.44
CA LEU A 149 0.60 -13.66 4.58
C LEU A 149 0.83 -12.22 5.06
N LEU A 150 2.06 -11.92 5.46
CA LEU A 150 2.47 -10.56 5.86
C LEU A 150 3.31 -9.90 4.77
N ASP A 151 3.16 -8.58 4.66
CA ASP A 151 4.07 -7.77 3.84
C ASP A 151 5.41 -7.49 4.54
N THR A 152 6.27 -6.77 3.85
CA THR A 152 7.55 -6.33 4.39
C THR A 152 7.80 -4.84 4.11
N ARG A 153 8.96 -4.32 4.56
CA ARG A 153 9.47 -3.00 4.18
C ARG A 153 10.27 -3.00 2.86
N LYS A 154 10.40 -4.15 2.19
CA LYS A 154 11.05 -4.26 0.87
C LYS A 154 10.05 -3.83 -0.21
N THR A 155 9.91 -2.52 -0.40
CA THR A 155 8.93 -1.88 -1.28
C THR A 155 9.62 -0.95 -2.28
N LEU A 156 8.91 -0.60 -3.35
CA LEU A 156 9.35 0.48 -4.24
C LEU A 156 9.48 1.79 -3.44
N PRO A 157 10.57 2.54 -3.61
CA PRO A 157 10.73 3.83 -2.93
C PRO A 157 9.56 4.77 -3.25
N GLY A 158 9.07 5.46 -2.22
CA GLY A 158 7.95 6.41 -2.35
C GLY A 158 6.55 5.80 -2.40
N LEU A 159 6.41 4.48 -2.66
CA LEU A 159 5.10 3.82 -2.82
C LEU A 159 4.76 2.85 -1.67
N ARG A 160 5.46 2.90 -0.54
CA ARG A 160 5.27 1.91 0.54
C ARG A 160 3.83 1.83 1.04
N SER A 161 3.20 2.95 1.36
CA SER A 161 1.83 2.96 1.86
C SER A 161 0.85 2.38 0.85
N ALA A 162 0.99 2.74 -0.43
CA ALA A 162 0.17 2.22 -1.51
C ALA A 162 0.34 0.69 -1.70
N LEU A 163 1.59 0.20 -1.70
CA LEU A 163 1.88 -1.23 -1.85
C LEU A 163 1.39 -2.05 -0.66
N LYS A 164 1.54 -1.53 0.57
CA LYS A 164 0.99 -2.16 1.77
C LYS A 164 -0.54 -2.19 1.77
N TYR A 165 -1.17 -1.16 1.24
CA TYR A 165 -2.62 -1.15 1.04
C TYR A 165 -3.06 -2.18 0.01
N ALA A 166 -2.34 -2.32 -1.10
CA ALA A 166 -2.61 -3.34 -2.09
C ALA A 166 -2.50 -4.77 -1.51
N VAL A 167 -1.60 -4.99 -0.54
CA VAL A 167 -1.53 -6.25 0.22
C VAL A 167 -2.82 -6.51 0.99
N LEU A 168 -3.38 -5.50 1.67
CA LEU A 168 -4.68 -5.64 2.35
C LEU A 168 -5.80 -5.97 1.35
N CYS A 169 -5.86 -5.28 0.21
CA CYS A 169 -6.85 -5.53 -0.84
C CYS A 169 -6.77 -6.97 -1.37
N GLY A 170 -5.57 -7.54 -1.42
CA GLY A 170 -5.34 -8.93 -1.78
C GLY A 170 -5.72 -9.95 -0.71
N GLY A 171 -6.04 -9.50 0.51
CA GLY A 171 -6.38 -10.37 1.65
C GLY A 171 -5.19 -10.74 2.53
N GLY A 172 -4.01 -10.16 2.31
CA GLY A 172 -2.87 -10.26 3.22
C GLY A 172 -3.00 -9.32 4.42
N ALA A 173 -2.01 -9.33 5.29
CA ALA A 173 -1.92 -8.46 6.45
C ALA A 173 -0.62 -7.65 6.44
N ASN A 174 -0.58 -6.57 7.22
CA ASN A 174 0.58 -5.69 7.25
C ASN A 174 1.47 -6.00 8.44
N HIS A 175 2.75 -6.13 8.16
CA HIS A 175 3.82 -5.98 9.15
C HIS A 175 4.05 -4.47 9.44
N ARG A 176 5.02 -4.12 10.30
CA ARG A 176 5.32 -2.72 10.64
C ARG A 176 5.39 -1.82 9.40
N LEU A 177 4.86 -0.60 9.52
CA LEU A 177 4.79 0.36 8.42
C LEU A 177 6.14 1.06 8.17
N GLY A 178 6.89 1.29 9.25
CA GLY A 178 8.15 2.01 9.20
C GLY A 178 9.15 1.53 10.25
N LEU A 179 10.02 2.44 10.69
CA LEU A 179 11.00 2.20 11.76
C LEU A 179 10.55 2.77 13.09
N SER A 180 9.45 3.53 13.11
CA SER A 180 8.97 4.26 14.28
C SER A 180 7.80 3.58 15.00
N ASP A 181 7.21 2.55 14.42
CA ASP A 181 5.94 1.96 14.86
C ASP A 181 6.08 0.60 15.54
N ALA A 182 7.17 -0.15 15.29
CA ALA A 182 7.47 -1.39 15.98
C ALA A 182 8.98 -1.67 16.00
N PHE A 183 9.44 -2.36 17.03
CA PHE A 183 10.78 -2.91 17.05
C PHE A 183 10.84 -4.17 16.18
N LEU A 184 11.93 -4.29 15.42
CA LEU A 184 12.40 -5.54 14.83
C LEU A 184 13.86 -5.67 15.23
N ILE A 185 14.10 -6.48 16.25
CA ILE A 185 15.41 -6.73 16.82
C ILE A 185 16.07 -7.80 15.95
N LYS A 186 17.23 -7.47 15.40
CA LYS A 186 18.01 -8.30 14.48
C LYS A 186 19.37 -8.61 15.11
N GLU A 187 20.10 -9.56 14.51
CA GLU A 187 21.45 -9.95 14.90
C GLU A 187 22.34 -8.77 15.32
N ASN A 188 22.42 -7.74 14.50
CA ASN A 188 23.24 -6.54 14.80
C ASN A 188 22.79 -5.82 16.09
N HIS A 189 21.51 -5.83 16.41
CA HIS A 189 20.99 -5.22 17.64
C HIS A 189 21.30 -6.12 18.85
N ILE A 190 21.23 -7.44 18.67
CA ILE A 190 21.54 -8.43 19.70
C ILE A 190 23.03 -8.34 20.06
N ILE A 191 23.91 -8.32 19.06
CA ILE A 191 25.37 -8.16 19.25
C ILE A 191 25.66 -6.87 20.02
N ALA A 192 25.05 -5.76 19.62
CA ALA A 192 25.24 -4.45 20.26
C ALA A 192 24.67 -4.38 21.69
N SER A 193 23.70 -5.22 22.01
CA SER A 193 23.04 -5.31 23.33
C SER A 193 23.56 -6.45 24.21
N VAL A 194 24.53 -7.23 23.71
CA VAL A 194 25.19 -8.37 24.38
C VAL A 194 24.33 -9.63 24.40
N SER A 195 23.00 -9.53 24.47
CA SER A 195 22.08 -10.69 24.45
C SER A 195 20.69 -10.31 23.93
N VAL A 196 19.91 -11.31 23.55
CA VAL A 196 18.50 -11.17 23.16
C VAL A 196 17.70 -10.55 24.30
N ARG A 197 17.87 -11.06 25.52
CA ARG A 197 17.19 -10.57 26.73
C ARG A 197 17.42 -9.06 26.93
N GLN A 198 18.67 -8.60 26.88
CA GLN A 198 18.99 -7.19 27.10
C GLN A 198 18.42 -6.30 25.98
N ALA A 199 18.39 -6.80 24.74
CA ALA A 199 17.78 -6.08 23.61
C ALA A 199 16.27 -5.91 23.80
N VAL A 200 15.55 -6.97 24.19
CA VAL A 200 14.10 -6.96 24.47
C VAL A 200 13.79 -6.04 25.66
N GLU A 201 14.49 -6.19 26.79
CA GLU A 201 14.27 -5.34 27.98
C GLU A 201 14.50 -3.85 27.66
N LYS A 202 15.50 -3.55 26.84
CA LYS A 202 15.78 -2.18 26.40
C LYS A 202 14.70 -1.63 25.46
N ALA A 203 14.18 -2.45 24.55
CA ALA A 203 13.09 -2.06 23.66
C ALA A 203 11.82 -1.73 24.47
N SER A 204 11.42 -2.59 25.40
CA SER A 204 10.29 -2.38 26.32
C SER A 204 10.47 -1.13 27.19
N TRP A 205 11.70 -0.82 27.61
CA TRP A 205 11.96 0.42 28.36
C TRP A 205 11.86 1.67 27.49
N LEU A 206 12.36 1.62 26.22
CA LEU A 206 12.38 2.77 25.30
C LEU A 206 10.99 3.16 24.82
N LYS A 207 10.14 2.17 24.52
CA LYS A 207 8.80 2.40 24.00
C LYS A 207 7.86 1.26 24.42
N PRO A 208 7.31 1.32 25.65
CA PRO A 208 6.51 0.24 26.24
C PRO A 208 5.26 -0.16 25.46
N ASP A 209 4.76 0.74 24.60
CA ASP A 209 3.54 0.55 23.80
C ASP A 209 3.84 0.05 22.37
N ALA A 210 5.09 -0.10 21.99
CA ALA A 210 5.45 -0.60 20.66
C ALA A 210 5.52 -2.13 20.66
N ALA A 211 5.01 -2.74 19.60
CA ALA A 211 5.18 -4.16 19.38
C ALA A 211 6.67 -4.51 19.19
N GLU A 212 7.07 -5.66 19.74
CA GLU A 212 8.45 -6.14 19.69
C GLU A 212 8.51 -7.47 18.96
N GLU A 213 9.35 -7.54 17.95
CA GLU A 213 9.64 -8.74 17.19
C GLU A 213 11.15 -8.98 17.21
N VAL A 214 11.56 -10.21 17.45
CA VAL A 214 12.96 -10.63 17.48
C VAL A 214 13.20 -11.61 16.34
N GLU A 215 14.15 -11.29 15.48
CA GLU A 215 14.67 -12.17 14.44
C GLU A 215 15.71 -13.11 15.09
N VAL A 216 15.47 -14.41 15.00
CA VAL A 216 16.27 -15.45 15.66
C VAL A 216 16.73 -16.48 14.62
N GLU A 217 17.96 -16.96 14.78
CA GLU A 217 18.57 -17.94 13.87
C GLU A 217 18.67 -19.32 14.53
N HIS A 218 18.72 -19.37 15.85
CA HIS A 218 18.95 -20.58 16.63
C HIS A 218 17.86 -20.81 17.68
N GLN A 219 17.62 -22.08 18.04
CA GLN A 219 16.59 -22.45 19.01
C GLN A 219 16.85 -21.85 20.40
N GLU A 220 18.12 -21.73 20.81
CA GLU A 220 18.47 -21.11 22.08
C GLU A 220 18.03 -19.63 22.13
N GLU A 221 18.12 -18.90 21.03
CA GLU A 221 17.68 -17.52 20.92
C GLU A 221 16.15 -17.40 21.01
N VAL A 222 15.41 -18.37 20.43
CA VAL A 222 13.94 -18.45 20.57
C VAL A 222 13.56 -18.58 22.05
N GLU A 223 14.23 -19.50 22.79
CA GLU A 223 13.95 -19.73 24.20
C GLU A 223 14.31 -18.49 25.05
N GLU A 224 15.40 -17.81 24.72
CA GLU A 224 15.81 -16.57 25.38
C GLU A 224 14.83 -15.44 25.11
N ALA A 225 14.39 -15.25 23.85
CA ALA A 225 13.42 -14.24 23.46
C ALA A 225 12.07 -14.44 24.16
N LEU A 226 11.55 -15.68 24.16
CA LEU A 226 10.31 -16.04 24.86
C LEU A 226 10.42 -15.79 26.37
N THR A 227 11.55 -16.16 26.98
CA THR A 227 11.79 -15.96 28.42
C THR A 227 11.93 -14.47 28.76
N ALA A 228 12.47 -13.67 27.85
CA ALA A 228 12.58 -12.21 27.99
C ALA A 228 11.24 -11.49 27.78
N GLY A 229 10.21 -12.18 27.27
CA GLY A 229 8.89 -11.64 27.06
C GLY A 229 8.69 -11.02 25.68
N ALA A 230 9.52 -11.36 24.70
CA ALA A 230 9.31 -10.93 23.31
C ALA A 230 7.94 -11.40 22.81
N GLU A 231 7.19 -10.51 22.16
CA GLU A 231 5.83 -10.79 21.72
C GLU A 231 5.80 -11.68 20.47
N HIS A 232 6.75 -11.46 19.56
CA HIS A 232 6.87 -12.19 18.31
C HIS A 232 8.32 -12.62 18.06
N ASN A 233 8.47 -13.82 17.52
CA ASN A 233 9.74 -14.33 17.06
C ASN A 233 9.65 -14.60 15.57
N MET A 234 10.60 -14.07 14.80
CA MET A 234 10.77 -14.34 13.37
C MET A 234 11.95 -15.30 13.22
N GLN A 235 11.70 -16.46 12.63
CA GLN A 235 12.77 -17.40 12.31
C GLN A 235 13.25 -17.11 10.90
N GLU A 236 14.54 -16.77 10.76
CA GLU A 236 15.20 -16.61 9.46
C GLU A 236 15.90 -17.94 9.10
N HIS A 237 15.72 -18.40 7.84
CA HIS A 237 16.35 -19.62 7.31
C HIS A 237 17.40 -19.29 6.27
#